data_a9500bce9263c15ceeeb5e7e20475b32
#
_entry.id   a9500bce9263c15ceeeb5e7e20475b32
#
_cell.length_a   1.000
_cell.length_b   1.000
_cell.length_c   1.000
_cell.angle_alpha   90.00
_cell.angle_beta   90.00
_cell.angle_gamma   90.00
#
_symmetry.space_group_name_H-M   'P 1'
#
loop_
_entity.id
_entity.type
_entity.pdbx_description
1 polymer ?
#
loop_
_entity_poly.entity_id
_entity_poly.type
_entity_poly.pdbx_seq_one_letter_code
_entity_poly.pdbx_strand_id
1 'polypeptide(L)'
;MVLIIARHWKMVMTTSPSHDAYKYKDQAKLNALTATAVQYIDKIYEYMDTEIEYKNETFIKSRCFIHGGDNPTALNLYPNGDIRVHYKCRTHECEEVFGSSLISLVRGGLSRLKYGWKVKGDREASFNETVEFLLEFTRQDFDSLSSRNSSLDGDKLRFSSLVNGFTMPSQQKEGIQKEFYRSKVEIPSQYYLQRGYSIEVLDKYDVGTCKRPKKSLYQRAVVPVYDDSGDVIVGFTGRSIFNECSQCKHYHDPEKECHFFPKWKHTAGFQKENCLYNYWYAKEHILQSGVVVLVESPGNVWRLEEAGIHNAVAIFGAHLGPNQKKLIDSSGAFSIVCLLDNDEAGVKGAKKIYEQCSKMYRLYFPKFNANDIGDMNVDNVTSYIKPLITQLGEVYNG
;
A
#
# COMPACT_ATOMS: atom_id res chain seq x y z
N MET A 1 1.79 23.30 31.12
CA MET A 1 0.32 23.47 31.02
C MET A 1 -0.44 22.12 30.96
N VAL A 2 0.27 20.99 30.87
CA VAL A 2 -0.29 19.60 30.84
C VAL A 2 -0.60 19.06 32.25
N LEU A 3 -0.02 19.59 33.31
CA LEU A 3 -0.16 19.09 34.69
C LEU A 3 -1.44 19.54 35.45
N ILE A 4 -2.26 20.43 34.87
CA ILE A 4 -3.47 20.96 35.54
C ILE A 4 -4.73 20.13 35.23
N ILE A 5 -4.78 19.42 34.13
CA ILE A 5 -5.98 18.64 33.77
C ILE A 5 -6.05 17.30 34.55
N ALA A 6 -4.92 16.73 34.91
CA ALA A 6 -4.88 15.45 35.63
C ALA A 6 -5.32 15.54 37.12
N ARG A 7 -5.41 16.73 37.72
CA ARG A 7 -5.75 16.91 39.15
C ARG A 7 -7.25 17.00 39.47
N HIS A 8 -8.11 17.18 38.48
CA HIS A 8 -9.56 17.38 38.72
C HIS A 8 -10.39 16.09 38.79
N TRP A 9 -9.82 14.96 38.36
CA TRP A 9 -10.54 13.67 38.26
C TRP A 9 -10.43 12.77 39.49
N LYS A 10 -9.84 13.21 40.58
CA LYS A 10 -9.65 12.38 41.80
C LYS A 10 -10.79 12.38 42.77
N MET A 11 -11.91 13.04 42.54
CA MET A 11 -12.90 13.31 43.59
C MET A 11 -14.35 12.90 43.32
N VAL A 12 -14.64 11.99 42.40
CA VAL A 12 -16.00 11.38 42.33
C VAL A 12 -15.86 9.94 41.91
N MET A 13 -15.90 9.00 42.83
CA MET A 13 -16.37 7.63 42.63
C MET A 13 -16.35 6.82 43.93
N THR A 14 -17.45 6.78 44.63
CA THR A 14 -17.88 5.65 45.43
C THR A 14 -19.34 5.35 45.13
N THR A 15 -19.62 4.42 44.21
CA THR A 15 -20.87 3.63 44.22
C THR A 15 -20.66 2.34 43.42
N SER A 16 -21.18 1.25 43.96
CA SER A 16 -21.15 -0.13 43.48
C SER A 16 -21.78 -0.34 42.08
N PRO A 17 -21.43 -1.43 41.36
CA PRO A 17 -21.95 -1.67 40.01
C PRO A 17 -23.38 -2.22 40.04
N SER A 18 -24.35 -1.42 39.69
CA SER A 18 -25.71 -1.86 39.37
C SER A 18 -26.12 -1.40 37.96
N HIS A 19 -26.39 -2.35 37.08
CA HIS A 19 -27.28 -2.30 35.93
C HIS A 19 -27.36 -1.02 35.06
N ASP A 20 -26.27 -0.48 34.58
CA ASP A 20 -26.31 0.44 33.41
C ASP A 20 -25.86 -0.30 32.15
N ALA A 21 -26.71 -1.22 31.70
CA ALA A 21 -26.56 -1.86 30.41
C ALA A 21 -26.70 -0.82 29.32
N TYR A 22 -25.57 -0.40 28.71
CA TYR A 22 -25.48 0.34 27.44
C TYR A 22 -26.27 1.63 27.37
N LYS A 23 -25.81 2.68 28.02
CA LYS A 23 -26.32 4.07 27.84
C LYS A 23 -26.23 4.53 26.37
N TYR A 24 -25.20 4.10 25.65
CA TYR A 24 -24.89 4.49 24.27
C TYR A 24 -25.14 3.31 23.31
N LYS A 25 -26.35 3.20 22.74
CA LYS A 25 -26.78 2.07 21.87
C LYS A 25 -26.91 2.45 20.39
N ASP A 26 -27.00 3.74 20.08
CA ASP A 26 -27.23 4.20 18.72
C ASP A 26 -25.95 4.07 17.88
N GLN A 27 -25.93 3.07 16.99
CA GLN A 27 -24.78 2.77 16.15
C GLN A 27 -24.46 3.91 15.17
N ALA A 28 -25.44 4.66 14.70
CA ALA A 28 -25.19 5.78 13.79
C ALA A 28 -24.49 6.93 14.53
N LYS A 29 -24.88 7.23 15.76
CA LYS A 29 -24.22 8.22 16.62
C LYS A 29 -22.80 7.77 17.02
N LEU A 30 -22.58 6.48 17.31
CA LEU A 30 -21.27 5.92 17.58
C LEU A 30 -20.34 6.00 16.36
N ASN A 31 -20.88 5.78 15.17
CA ASN A 31 -20.11 5.94 13.94
C ASN A 31 -19.73 7.41 13.70
N ALA A 32 -20.66 8.35 13.94
CA ALA A 32 -20.37 9.78 13.85
C ALA A 32 -19.31 10.23 14.88
N LEU A 33 -19.40 9.74 16.12
CA LEU A 33 -18.38 9.98 17.14
C LEU A 33 -17.02 9.42 16.73
N THR A 34 -16.98 8.22 16.16
CA THR A 34 -15.75 7.59 15.65
C THR A 34 -15.13 8.44 14.54
N ALA A 35 -15.91 8.90 13.57
CA ALA A 35 -15.44 9.77 12.49
C ALA A 35 -14.86 11.10 13.01
N THR A 36 -15.51 11.69 14.01
CA THR A 36 -14.99 12.89 14.68
C THR A 36 -13.71 12.57 15.44
N ALA A 37 -13.64 11.47 16.19
CA ALA A 37 -12.46 11.07 16.96
C ALA A 37 -11.23 10.84 16.08
N VAL A 38 -11.40 10.35 14.85
CA VAL A 38 -10.30 10.20 13.87
C VAL A 38 -9.64 11.55 13.57
N GLN A 39 -10.40 12.64 13.52
CA GLN A 39 -9.82 13.99 13.29
C GLN A 39 -8.96 14.46 14.46
N TYR A 40 -9.16 13.90 15.65
CA TYR A 40 -8.39 14.18 16.86
C TYR A 40 -7.33 13.11 17.17
N ILE A 41 -7.02 12.24 16.21
CA ILE A 41 -6.19 11.06 16.47
C ILE A 41 -4.81 11.41 17.04
N ASP A 42 -4.15 12.44 16.55
CA ASP A 42 -2.84 12.86 17.04
C ASP A 42 -2.90 13.28 18.52
N LYS A 43 -3.96 14.00 18.90
CA LYS A 43 -4.18 14.39 20.30
C LYS A 43 -4.56 13.21 21.19
N ILE A 44 -5.25 12.21 20.65
CA ILE A 44 -5.54 10.96 21.37
C ILE A 44 -4.23 10.21 21.65
N TYR A 45 -3.31 10.12 20.69
CA TYR A 45 -2.00 9.50 20.88
C TYR A 45 -1.15 10.26 21.89
N GLU A 46 -1.15 11.60 21.84
CA GLU A 46 -0.49 12.46 22.83
C GLU A 46 -1.07 12.22 24.23
N TYR A 47 -2.41 12.14 24.37
CA TYR A 47 -3.07 11.84 25.65
C TYR A 47 -2.69 10.46 26.19
N MET A 48 -2.49 9.48 25.30
CA MET A 48 -2.08 8.11 25.63
C MET A 48 -0.56 7.99 25.87
N ASP A 49 0.17 9.12 25.93
CA ASP A 49 1.63 9.19 26.13
C ASP A 49 2.39 8.31 25.12
N THR A 50 2.01 8.42 23.85
CA THR A 50 2.56 7.60 22.78
C THR A 50 2.83 8.44 21.54
N GLU A 51 4.06 8.36 21.03
CA GLU A 51 4.47 8.99 19.80
C GLU A 51 4.05 8.15 18.58
N ILE A 52 3.65 8.83 17.52
CA ILE A 52 3.37 8.21 16.22
C ILE A 52 4.70 8.06 15.48
N GLU A 53 5.12 6.83 15.24
CA GLU A 53 6.35 6.50 14.51
C GLU A 53 6.19 6.74 13.00
N TYR A 54 5.02 6.40 12.47
CA TYR A 54 4.71 6.56 11.06
C TYR A 54 3.22 6.80 10.85
N LYS A 55 2.89 7.78 9.99
CA LYS A 55 1.50 8.10 9.64
C LYS A 55 1.38 8.42 8.15
N ASN A 56 0.42 7.78 7.52
CA ASN A 56 -0.06 8.15 6.18
C ASN A 56 -1.60 8.08 6.14
N GLU A 57 -2.19 8.27 4.97
CA GLU A 57 -3.64 8.23 4.78
C GLU A 57 -4.26 6.85 5.06
N THR A 58 -3.49 5.78 4.95
CA THR A 58 -3.99 4.41 5.05
C THR A 58 -3.83 3.82 6.45
N PHE A 59 -2.72 4.13 7.13
CA PHE A 59 -2.46 3.59 8.47
C PHE A 59 -1.51 4.45 9.30
N ILE A 60 -1.60 4.27 10.61
CA ILE A 60 -0.75 4.89 11.61
C ILE A 60 -0.04 3.77 12.37
N LYS A 61 1.29 3.86 12.51
CA LYS A 61 2.11 2.95 13.31
C LYS A 61 2.66 3.63 14.53
N SER A 62 2.64 2.91 15.65
CA SER A 62 3.16 3.39 16.94
C SER A 62 3.54 2.24 17.87
N ARG A 63 4.09 2.57 19.00
CA ARG A 63 4.06 1.66 20.14
C ARG A 63 2.62 1.38 20.54
N CYS A 64 2.37 0.20 21.09
CA CYS A 64 1.04 -0.10 21.58
C CYS A 64 0.83 0.49 22.98
N PHE A 65 -0.02 1.50 23.07
CA PHE A 65 -0.33 2.14 24.33
C PHE A 65 -1.32 1.35 25.20
N ILE A 66 -1.79 0.19 24.76
CA ILE A 66 -2.62 -0.71 25.57
C ILE A 66 -1.74 -1.55 26.49
N HIS A 67 -0.82 -2.35 25.96
CA HIS A 67 0.07 -3.18 26.78
C HIS A 67 1.42 -2.52 27.12
N GLY A 68 1.82 -1.45 26.40
CA GLY A 68 2.96 -0.63 26.72
C GLY A 68 4.32 -1.20 26.41
N GLY A 69 4.46 -1.94 25.34
CA GLY A 69 5.74 -2.45 24.88
C GLY A 69 6.61 -1.35 24.23
N ASP A 70 7.88 -1.66 24.05
CA ASP A 70 8.91 -0.79 23.47
C ASP A 70 8.99 -0.87 21.94
N ASN A 71 8.31 -1.83 21.30
CA ASN A 71 8.30 -1.97 19.86
C ASN A 71 7.56 -0.79 19.20
N PRO A 72 8.26 0.10 18.45
CA PRO A 72 7.69 1.32 17.89
C PRO A 72 6.66 1.09 16.79
N THR A 73 6.52 -0.15 16.28
CA THR A 73 5.60 -0.51 15.20
C THR A 73 4.58 -1.59 15.60
N ALA A 74 4.41 -1.82 16.90
CA ALA A 74 3.53 -2.86 17.43
C ALA A 74 2.05 -2.60 17.14
N LEU A 75 1.60 -1.35 17.18
CA LEU A 75 0.22 -0.95 16.92
C LEU A 75 0.07 -0.39 15.51
N ASN A 76 -0.86 -0.96 14.76
CA ASN A 76 -1.31 -0.39 13.48
C ASN A 76 -2.78 0.03 13.62
N LEU A 77 -3.06 1.30 13.39
CA LEU A 77 -4.40 1.85 13.27
C LEU A 77 -4.68 2.17 11.81
N TYR A 78 -5.83 1.77 11.30
CA TYR A 78 -6.31 1.98 9.94
C TYR A 78 -7.51 2.96 9.98
N PRO A 79 -7.27 4.28 9.87
CA PRO A 79 -8.31 5.29 10.03
C PRO A 79 -9.35 5.28 8.91
N ASN A 80 -8.96 4.82 7.72
CA ASN A 80 -9.79 4.75 6.51
C ASN A 80 -9.96 3.31 6.02
N GLY A 81 -10.10 2.34 6.92
CA GLY A 81 -10.32 0.93 6.55
C GLY A 81 -11.59 0.76 5.71
N ASP A 82 -11.58 -0.19 4.76
CA ASP A 82 -12.63 -0.40 3.73
C ASP A 82 -14.07 -0.51 4.29
N ILE A 83 -14.23 -0.91 5.54
CA ILE A 83 -15.54 -1.09 6.19
C ILE A 83 -15.68 -0.18 7.41
N ARG A 84 -14.61 0.03 8.18
CA ARG A 84 -14.61 0.82 9.43
C ARG A 84 -13.19 1.10 9.90
N VAL A 85 -13.05 2.14 10.74
CA VAL A 85 -11.81 2.40 11.48
C VAL A 85 -11.50 1.21 12.38
N HIS A 86 -10.32 0.63 12.24
CA HIS A 86 -9.89 -0.52 13.03
C HIS A 86 -8.41 -0.49 13.34
N TYR A 87 -7.99 -1.23 14.37
CA TYR A 87 -6.59 -1.39 14.72
C TYR A 87 -6.20 -2.86 14.88
N LYS A 88 -4.89 -3.10 14.83
CA LYS A 88 -4.27 -4.38 15.14
C LYS A 88 -2.99 -4.18 15.95
N CYS A 89 -2.86 -4.92 17.06
CA CYS A 89 -1.63 -5.04 17.81
C CYS A 89 -0.87 -6.30 17.39
N ARG A 90 0.34 -6.15 16.88
CA ARG A 90 1.12 -7.24 16.29
C ARG A 90 1.89 -8.09 17.30
N THR A 91 1.96 -7.66 18.56
CA THR A 91 2.78 -8.31 19.59
C THR A 91 1.97 -8.99 20.68
N HIS A 92 0.81 -8.44 21.05
CA HIS A 92 -0.01 -8.93 22.19
C HIS A 92 -1.49 -9.09 21.81
N GLU A 93 -1.84 -8.94 20.52
CA GLU A 93 -3.20 -9.15 20.01
C GLU A 93 -4.28 -8.47 20.89
N CYS A 94 -4.00 -7.22 21.32
CA CYS A 94 -4.87 -6.47 22.24
C CYS A 94 -6.31 -6.31 21.72
N GLU A 95 -6.50 -6.38 20.39
CA GLU A 95 -7.82 -6.37 19.77
C GLU A 95 -8.66 -7.62 20.10
N GLU A 96 -8.06 -8.73 20.51
CA GLU A 96 -8.81 -9.92 20.94
C GLU A 96 -9.44 -9.71 22.33
N VAL A 97 -8.86 -8.82 23.15
CA VAL A 97 -9.40 -8.48 24.47
C VAL A 97 -10.42 -7.35 24.36
N PHE A 98 -10.08 -6.27 23.68
CA PHE A 98 -10.88 -5.04 23.68
C PHE A 98 -11.82 -4.91 22.47
N GLY A 99 -11.58 -5.69 21.39
CA GLY A 99 -12.18 -5.51 20.08
C GLY A 99 -11.32 -4.61 19.18
N SER A 100 -11.55 -4.62 17.88
CA SER A 100 -10.68 -3.98 16.87
C SER A 100 -11.06 -2.54 16.50
N SER A 101 -12.16 -1.97 17.03
CA SER A 101 -12.63 -0.62 16.67
C SER A 101 -11.78 0.49 17.31
N LEU A 102 -11.90 1.74 16.81
CA LEU A 102 -11.24 2.90 17.43
C LEU A 102 -11.71 3.11 18.89
N ILE A 103 -13.01 2.94 19.16
CA ILE A 103 -13.54 3.03 20.53
C ILE A 103 -12.88 1.96 21.41
N SER A 104 -12.69 0.76 20.88
CA SER A 104 -12.02 -0.34 21.59
C SER A 104 -10.53 -0.06 21.83
N LEU A 105 -9.86 0.56 20.87
CA LEU A 105 -8.47 1.02 21.03
C LEU A 105 -8.35 2.03 22.16
N VAL A 106 -9.21 3.04 22.19
CA VAL A 106 -9.25 4.06 23.25
C VAL A 106 -9.61 3.42 24.60
N ARG A 107 -10.55 2.46 24.61
CA ARG A 107 -10.89 1.69 25.81
C ARG A 107 -9.68 0.97 26.40
N GLY A 108 -8.88 0.31 25.57
CA GLY A 108 -7.65 -0.35 26.00
C GLY A 108 -6.64 0.64 26.58
N GLY A 109 -6.43 1.79 25.94
CA GLY A 109 -5.56 2.85 26.43
C GLY A 109 -6.03 3.43 27.77
N LEU A 110 -7.33 3.72 27.92
CA LEU A 110 -7.90 4.18 29.19
C LEU A 110 -7.79 3.14 30.29
N SER A 111 -7.97 1.84 29.96
CA SER A 111 -7.82 0.75 30.92
C SER A 111 -6.42 0.75 31.52
N ARG A 112 -5.40 0.93 30.68
CA ARG A 112 -4.02 1.05 31.15
C ARG A 112 -3.78 2.33 31.97
N LEU A 113 -4.18 3.49 31.46
CA LEU A 113 -3.90 4.76 32.12
C LEU A 113 -4.62 4.91 33.45
N LYS A 114 -5.89 4.50 33.55
CA LYS A 114 -6.72 4.68 34.74
C LYS A 114 -6.57 3.54 35.75
N TYR A 115 -6.46 2.30 35.24
CA TYR A 115 -6.53 1.10 36.09
C TYR A 115 -5.25 0.29 36.09
N GLY A 116 -4.22 0.68 35.32
CA GLY A 116 -2.96 -0.03 35.27
C GLY A 116 -3.05 -1.39 34.54
N TRP A 117 -4.00 -1.54 33.64
CA TRP A 117 -4.21 -2.81 32.92
C TRP A 117 -2.93 -3.31 32.25
N LYS A 118 -2.63 -4.60 32.42
CA LYS A 118 -1.46 -5.28 31.82
C LYS A 118 -1.82 -6.57 31.11
N VAL A 119 -2.77 -7.33 31.65
CA VAL A 119 -3.15 -8.65 31.13
C VAL A 119 -4.67 -8.84 31.18
N LYS A 120 -5.17 -9.77 30.37
CA LYS A 120 -6.58 -10.16 30.35
C LYS A 120 -7.01 -10.61 31.75
N GLY A 121 -8.08 -10.03 32.26
CA GLY A 121 -8.60 -10.27 33.62
C GLY A 121 -8.34 -9.10 34.57
N ASP A 122 -7.44 -8.17 34.24
CA ASP A 122 -7.32 -6.93 34.99
C ASP A 122 -8.56 -6.04 34.80
N ARG A 123 -8.71 -5.03 35.67
CA ARG A 123 -9.81 -4.07 35.57
C ARG A 123 -9.71 -3.26 34.30
N GLU A 124 -10.82 -3.21 33.53
CA GLU A 124 -10.95 -2.47 32.27
C GLU A 124 -11.85 -1.24 32.43
N ALA A 125 -11.60 -0.22 31.61
CA ALA A 125 -12.54 0.87 31.42
C ALA A 125 -13.83 0.33 30.78
N SER A 126 -14.98 0.83 31.23
CA SER A 126 -16.26 0.42 30.65
C SER A 126 -16.46 1.06 29.27
N PHE A 127 -17.37 0.49 28.47
CA PHE A 127 -17.74 1.07 27.17
C PHE A 127 -18.33 2.48 27.34
N ASN A 128 -19.24 2.66 28.29
CA ASN A 128 -19.87 3.96 28.58
C ASN A 128 -18.81 5.01 28.98
N GLU A 129 -17.89 4.65 29.87
CA GLU A 129 -16.78 5.51 30.29
C GLU A 129 -15.90 5.94 29.10
N THR A 130 -15.68 5.03 28.14
CA THR A 130 -14.89 5.33 26.95
C THR A 130 -15.63 6.28 26.00
N VAL A 131 -16.94 6.08 25.82
CA VAL A 131 -17.76 6.98 25.00
C VAL A 131 -17.83 8.36 25.64
N GLU A 132 -18.07 8.46 26.95
CA GLU A 132 -18.05 9.73 27.69
C GLU A 132 -16.72 10.46 27.54
N PHE A 133 -15.60 9.76 27.67
CA PHE A 133 -14.28 10.32 27.41
C PHE A 133 -14.17 10.90 26.00
N LEU A 134 -14.58 10.14 24.98
CA LEU A 134 -14.51 10.61 23.59
C LEU A 134 -15.40 11.81 23.32
N LEU A 135 -16.62 11.85 23.89
CA LEU A 135 -17.53 12.99 23.78
C LEU A 135 -16.92 14.25 24.38
N GLU A 136 -16.37 14.15 25.59
CA GLU A 136 -15.69 15.26 26.25
C GLU A 136 -14.45 15.71 25.47
N PHE A 137 -13.62 14.75 25.05
CA PHE A 137 -12.37 14.99 24.34
C PHE A 137 -12.59 15.68 22.99
N THR A 138 -13.66 15.32 22.27
CA THR A 138 -14.03 15.90 20.99
C THR A 138 -15.00 17.08 21.12
N ARG A 139 -15.40 17.44 22.34
CA ARG A 139 -16.41 18.48 22.65
C ARG A 139 -17.74 18.25 21.94
N GLN A 140 -18.18 17.00 21.88
CA GLN A 140 -19.45 16.61 21.28
C GLN A 140 -20.46 16.25 22.37
N ASP A 141 -21.73 16.45 22.05
CA ASP A 141 -22.84 15.93 22.85
C ASP A 141 -23.50 14.77 22.09
N PHE A 142 -23.72 13.62 22.76
CA PHE A 142 -24.23 12.41 22.13
C PHE A 142 -25.61 12.62 21.50
N ASP A 143 -26.45 13.44 22.11
CA ASP A 143 -27.80 13.69 21.59
C ASP A 143 -27.81 14.64 20.41
N SER A 144 -26.79 15.52 20.30
CA SER A 144 -26.57 16.40 19.17
C SER A 144 -25.90 15.69 17.97
N LEU A 145 -25.28 14.51 18.17
CA LEU A 145 -24.78 13.65 17.11
C LEU A 145 -25.96 13.08 16.33
N SER A 146 -26.46 13.85 15.39
CA SER A 146 -27.69 13.51 14.66
C SER A 146 -27.43 12.48 13.57
N SER A 147 -28.35 11.53 13.45
CA SER A 147 -28.48 10.67 12.27
C SER A 147 -28.73 11.46 10.96
N ARG A 148 -29.01 12.78 11.05
CA ARG A 148 -29.15 13.68 9.88
C ARG A 148 -27.84 14.03 9.20
N ASN A 149 -26.70 14.00 9.93
CA ASN A 149 -25.40 14.14 9.30
C ASN A 149 -24.96 12.87 8.55
N SER A 150 -25.59 11.72 8.83
CA SER A 150 -25.25 10.48 8.13
C SER A 150 -25.76 10.43 6.69
N SER A 151 -26.80 11.16 6.29
CA SER A 151 -27.24 11.19 4.90
C SER A 151 -26.48 12.25 4.08
N LEU A 152 -26.29 13.45 4.63
CA LEU A 152 -25.52 14.52 3.97
C LEU A 152 -24.00 14.25 4.03
N ASP A 153 -23.49 13.68 5.14
CA ASP A 153 -22.11 13.24 5.24
C ASP A 153 -21.90 11.90 4.52
N GLY A 154 -22.90 11.03 4.45
CA GLY A 154 -22.86 9.83 3.62
C GLY A 154 -22.78 10.17 2.13
N ASP A 155 -23.49 11.19 1.67
CA ASP A 155 -23.40 11.67 0.29
C ASP A 155 -22.13 12.51 0.06
N LYS A 156 -21.66 13.28 1.04
CA LYS A 156 -20.35 13.93 1.02
C LYS A 156 -19.21 12.92 1.09
N LEU A 157 -19.33 11.87 1.92
CA LEU A 157 -18.35 10.78 1.97
C LEU A 157 -18.38 9.93 0.70
N ARG A 158 -19.56 9.67 0.12
CA ARG A 158 -19.70 9.04 -1.19
C ARG A 158 -19.16 9.94 -2.30
N PHE A 159 -19.47 11.23 -2.27
CA PHE A 159 -18.93 12.19 -3.23
C PHE A 159 -17.44 12.38 -3.01
N SER A 160 -16.96 12.49 -1.77
CA SER A 160 -15.54 12.54 -1.44
C SER A 160 -14.83 11.24 -1.82
N SER A 161 -15.42 10.06 -1.63
CA SER A 161 -14.84 8.79 -2.08
C SER A 161 -14.89 8.65 -3.61
N LEU A 162 -15.91 9.20 -4.28
CA LEU A 162 -15.93 9.31 -5.73
C LEU A 162 -14.87 10.28 -6.25
N VAL A 163 -14.77 11.48 -5.66
CA VAL A 163 -13.73 12.46 -6.01
C VAL A 163 -12.33 11.91 -5.70
N ASN A 164 -12.13 11.27 -4.55
CA ASN A 164 -10.87 10.58 -4.22
C ASN A 164 -10.62 9.37 -5.11
N GLY A 165 -11.67 8.76 -5.66
CA GLY A 165 -11.58 7.74 -6.71
C GLY A 165 -11.01 8.29 -8.02
N PHE A 166 -11.24 9.57 -8.32
CA PHE A 166 -10.71 10.28 -9.48
C PHE A 166 -9.42 11.06 -9.20
N THR A 167 -9.04 11.26 -7.92
CA THR A 167 -7.74 11.85 -7.61
C THR A 167 -6.65 10.82 -7.82
N MET A 168 -5.63 11.21 -8.58
CA MET A 168 -4.42 10.40 -8.73
C MET A 168 -3.80 10.16 -7.36
N PRO A 169 -3.22 8.98 -7.11
CA PRO A 169 -2.44 8.73 -5.89
C PRO A 169 -1.41 9.87 -5.73
N SER A 170 -1.36 10.50 -4.56
CA SER A 170 -0.35 11.50 -4.30
C SER A 170 1.02 10.85 -4.40
N GLN A 171 1.80 11.23 -5.41
CA GLN A 171 3.16 10.73 -5.55
C GLN A 171 4.04 11.36 -4.47
N GLN A 172 4.96 10.58 -3.95
CA GLN A 172 5.97 11.10 -3.05
C GLN A 172 6.78 12.18 -3.80
N LYS A 173 6.56 13.46 -3.46
CA LYS A 173 7.30 14.58 -4.06
C LYS A 173 8.79 14.61 -3.63
N GLU A 174 9.15 13.83 -2.61
CA GLU A 174 10.54 13.67 -2.17
C GLU A 174 11.13 12.42 -2.83
N GLY A 175 12.02 12.62 -3.78
CA GLY A 175 12.70 11.55 -4.50
C GLY A 175 14.15 11.91 -4.83
N ILE A 176 14.81 11.01 -5.50
CA ILE A 176 16.20 11.17 -5.91
C ILE A 176 16.22 11.62 -7.38
N GLN A 177 16.99 12.68 -7.67
CA GLN A 177 17.19 13.14 -9.04
C GLN A 177 17.92 12.09 -9.87
N LYS A 178 17.51 11.93 -11.12
CA LYS A 178 18.03 10.92 -12.06
C LYS A 178 19.55 11.01 -12.22
N GLU A 179 20.09 12.21 -12.41
CA GLU A 179 21.52 12.44 -12.62
C GLU A 179 22.34 12.04 -11.39
N PHE A 180 21.81 12.33 -10.19
CA PHE A 180 22.46 11.91 -8.95
C PHE A 180 22.52 10.39 -8.84
N TYR A 181 21.42 9.69 -9.17
CA TYR A 181 21.38 8.23 -9.18
C TYR A 181 22.40 7.66 -10.20
N ARG A 182 22.37 8.13 -11.46
CA ARG A 182 23.30 7.68 -12.52
C ARG A 182 24.76 7.84 -12.12
N SER A 183 25.11 8.87 -11.33
CA SER A 183 26.47 9.06 -10.80
C SER A 183 26.90 8.04 -9.72
N LYS A 184 25.99 7.22 -9.21
CA LYS A 184 26.20 6.32 -8.07
C LYS A 184 26.14 4.83 -8.41
N VAL A 185 25.68 4.49 -9.61
CA VAL A 185 25.52 3.12 -10.09
C VAL A 185 26.28 2.92 -11.40
N GLU A 186 26.63 1.70 -11.71
CA GLU A 186 27.19 1.33 -12.99
C GLU A 186 26.06 0.91 -13.94
N ILE A 187 25.83 1.70 -14.99
CA ILE A 187 24.84 1.48 -16.02
C ILE A 187 25.57 1.20 -17.35
N PRO A 188 25.13 0.20 -18.11
CA PRO A 188 24.05 -0.76 -17.86
C PRO A 188 24.46 -1.87 -16.90
N SER A 189 23.47 -2.51 -16.25
CA SER A 189 23.70 -3.66 -15.39
C SER A 189 24.21 -4.88 -16.16
N GLN A 190 25.41 -5.35 -15.86
CA GLN A 190 26.00 -6.55 -16.47
C GLN A 190 25.14 -7.80 -16.27
N TYR A 191 24.44 -7.89 -15.15
CA TYR A 191 23.52 -9.00 -14.86
C TYR A 191 22.40 -9.12 -15.93
N TYR A 192 21.81 -8.00 -16.35
CA TYR A 192 20.73 -7.99 -17.33
C TYR A 192 21.24 -8.07 -18.77
N LEU A 193 22.44 -7.56 -19.06
CA LEU A 193 23.12 -7.83 -20.36
C LEU A 193 23.32 -9.33 -20.58
N GLN A 194 23.77 -10.05 -19.54
CA GLN A 194 23.93 -11.51 -19.60
C GLN A 194 22.61 -12.27 -19.78
N ARG A 195 21.49 -11.65 -19.44
CA ARG A 195 20.14 -12.17 -19.66
C ARG A 195 19.55 -11.77 -21.03
N GLY A 196 20.34 -11.15 -21.89
CA GLY A 196 19.96 -10.84 -23.25
C GLY A 196 19.11 -9.59 -23.46
N TYR A 197 19.18 -8.64 -22.50
CA TYR A 197 18.61 -7.30 -22.72
C TYR A 197 19.64 -6.39 -23.39
N SER A 198 19.19 -5.50 -24.29
CA SER A 198 20.08 -4.59 -25.00
C SER A 198 20.63 -3.48 -24.10
N ILE A 199 21.76 -2.90 -24.48
CA ILE A 199 22.38 -1.75 -23.81
C ILE A 199 21.41 -0.57 -23.84
N GLU A 200 20.75 -0.36 -24.98
CA GLU A 200 19.86 0.75 -25.24
C GLU A 200 18.66 0.74 -24.29
N VAL A 201 18.02 -0.43 -24.09
CA VAL A 201 16.87 -0.53 -23.19
C VAL A 201 17.30 -0.37 -21.73
N LEU A 202 18.43 -0.95 -21.33
CA LEU A 202 18.91 -0.83 -19.95
C LEU A 202 19.38 0.60 -19.62
N ASP A 203 19.98 1.31 -20.57
CA ASP A 203 20.34 2.72 -20.41
C ASP A 203 19.10 3.63 -20.37
N LYS A 204 18.11 3.40 -21.25
CA LYS A 204 16.83 4.13 -21.24
C LYS A 204 16.13 4.08 -19.89
N TYR A 205 16.13 2.91 -19.26
CA TYR A 205 15.47 2.69 -17.97
C TYR A 205 16.40 2.84 -16.75
N ASP A 206 17.64 3.32 -16.96
CA ASP A 206 18.63 3.56 -15.93
C ASP A 206 18.94 2.32 -15.07
N VAL A 207 18.96 1.15 -15.69
CA VAL A 207 19.17 -0.12 -14.99
C VAL A 207 20.64 -0.34 -14.73
N GLY A 208 21.04 -0.19 -13.46
CA GLY A 208 22.44 -0.26 -13.06
C GLY A 208 22.75 -1.34 -12.05
N THR A 209 24.01 -1.41 -11.63
CA THR A 209 24.47 -2.31 -10.56
C THR A 209 25.04 -1.51 -9.40
N CYS A 210 24.57 -1.77 -8.17
CA CYS A 210 25.11 -1.14 -6.98
C CYS A 210 26.33 -1.92 -6.46
N LYS A 211 27.51 -1.35 -6.66
CA LYS A 211 28.80 -1.90 -6.17
C LYS A 211 29.26 -1.29 -4.84
N ARG A 212 28.46 -0.43 -4.20
CA ARG A 212 28.83 0.26 -2.97
C ARG A 212 28.52 -0.59 -1.74
N PRO A 213 29.55 -1.03 -0.97
CA PRO A 213 29.36 -1.73 0.30
C PRO A 213 28.52 -0.89 1.28
N LYS A 214 27.81 -1.56 2.20
CA LYS A 214 26.95 -0.94 3.21
C LYS A 214 25.69 -0.23 2.70
N LYS A 215 25.40 -0.22 1.39
CA LYS A 215 24.13 0.24 0.85
C LYS A 215 23.10 -0.89 0.83
N SER A 216 21.83 -0.55 1.02
CA SER A 216 20.73 -1.54 1.12
C SER A 216 20.59 -2.42 -0.13
N LEU A 217 20.99 -1.90 -1.30
CA LEU A 217 20.94 -2.60 -2.59
C LEU A 217 22.35 -3.05 -3.07
N TYR A 218 23.31 -3.18 -2.17
CA TYR A 218 24.65 -3.70 -2.52
C TYR A 218 24.53 -5.09 -3.16
N GLN A 219 25.33 -5.34 -4.18
CA GLN A 219 25.32 -6.57 -4.99
C GLN A 219 23.96 -6.89 -5.62
N ARG A 220 23.28 -5.85 -6.08
CA ARG A 220 22.01 -5.98 -6.80
C ARG A 220 22.05 -5.23 -8.12
N ALA A 221 21.39 -5.79 -9.10
CA ALA A 221 20.93 -5.05 -10.27
C ALA A 221 19.78 -4.16 -9.82
N VAL A 222 19.96 -2.85 -9.92
CA VAL A 222 19.07 -1.82 -9.36
C VAL A 222 18.22 -1.23 -10.47
N VAL A 223 16.94 -1.20 -10.24
CA VAL A 223 15.93 -0.66 -11.14
C VAL A 223 15.26 0.53 -10.46
N PRO A 224 15.42 1.76 -10.95
CA PRO A 224 14.72 2.92 -10.43
C PRO A 224 13.24 2.88 -10.81
N VAL A 225 12.40 3.42 -9.94
CA VAL A 225 10.98 3.65 -10.19
C VAL A 225 10.74 5.14 -10.18
N TYR A 226 10.29 5.66 -11.31
CA TYR A 226 10.05 7.09 -11.52
C TYR A 226 8.63 7.49 -11.12
N ASP A 227 8.49 8.76 -10.78
CA ASP A 227 7.19 9.43 -10.69
C ASP A 227 6.56 9.65 -12.07
N ASP A 228 5.40 10.30 -12.15
CA ASP A 228 4.69 10.57 -13.41
C ASP A 228 5.43 11.51 -14.36
N SER A 229 6.39 12.29 -13.87
CA SER A 229 7.21 13.17 -14.71
C SER A 229 8.33 12.41 -15.42
N GLY A 230 8.82 11.33 -14.82
CA GLY A 230 10.00 10.60 -15.27
C GLY A 230 11.33 11.22 -14.83
N ASP A 231 11.30 12.27 -14.01
CA ASP A 231 12.50 13.02 -13.57
C ASP A 231 12.94 12.64 -12.17
N VAL A 232 11.97 12.27 -11.32
CA VAL A 232 12.21 11.97 -9.90
C VAL A 232 12.04 10.49 -9.63
N ILE A 233 13.04 9.88 -8.99
CA ILE A 233 13.00 8.47 -8.56
C ILE A 233 12.35 8.41 -7.19
N VAL A 234 11.18 7.77 -7.10
CA VAL A 234 10.38 7.60 -5.87
C VAL A 234 10.72 6.30 -5.11
N GLY A 235 11.47 5.40 -5.74
CA GLY A 235 11.90 4.16 -5.11
C GLY A 235 12.80 3.33 -6.01
N PHE A 236 13.33 2.24 -5.46
CA PHE A 236 14.14 1.29 -6.20
C PHE A 236 13.70 -0.13 -5.88
N THR A 237 13.77 -0.98 -6.90
CA THR A 237 13.78 -2.43 -6.71
C THR A 237 15.12 -2.99 -7.14
N GLY A 238 15.61 -3.99 -6.41
CA GLY A 238 16.93 -4.56 -6.66
C GLY A 238 16.89 -6.08 -6.73
N ARG A 239 17.28 -6.63 -7.89
CA ARG A 239 17.45 -8.06 -8.11
C ARG A 239 18.86 -8.48 -7.67
N SER A 240 18.99 -9.54 -6.86
CA SER A 240 20.32 -10.10 -6.60
C SER A 240 21.02 -10.47 -7.91
N ILE A 241 22.30 -10.12 -8.01
CA ILE A 241 23.14 -10.53 -9.16
C ILE A 241 23.61 -11.99 -9.08
N PHE A 242 23.35 -12.67 -7.97
CA PHE A 242 23.70 -14.08 -7.77
C PHE A 242 22.49 -14.96 -8.03
N ASN A 243 22.72 -16.20 -8.44
CA ASN A 243 21.66 -17.19 -8.67
C ASN A 243 21.24 -17.90 -7.38
N GLU A 244 22.09 -17.89 -6.35
CA GLU A 244 21.83 -18.49 -5.06
C GLU A 244 22.44 -17.66 -3.92
N CYS A 245 21.91 -17.79 -2.71
CA CYS A 245 22.51 -17.20 -1.53
C CYS A 245 23.80 -17.94 -1.16
N SER A 246 24.88 -17.21 -0.93
CA SER A 246 26.18 -17.82 -0.54
C SER A 246 26.11 -18.55 0.80
N GLN A 247 25.18 -18.17 1.68
CA GLN A 247 25.04 -18.77 3.02
C GLN A 247 24.13 -19.98 3.03
N CYS A 248 22.89 -19.84 2.57
CA CYS A 248 21.87 -20.89 2.67
C CYS A 248 21.64 -21.69 1.38
N LYS A 249 22.23 -21.28 0.26
CA LYS A 249 22.12 -21.93 -1.05
C LYS A 249 20.70 -21.96 -1.65
N HIS A 250 19.76 -21.25 -1.03
CA HIS A 250 18.37 -21.21 -1.48
C HIS A 250 18.06 -19.82 -2.05
N TYR A 251 17.79 -19.73 -3.32
CA TYR A 251 17.52 -18.44 -3.93
C TYR A 251 16.30 -18.42 -4.83
N HIS A 252 16.13 -19.44 -5.65
CA HIS A 252 15.07 -19.52 -6.63
C HIS A 252 14.02 -20.60 -6.29
N ASP A 253 14.14 -21.19 -5.11
CA ASP A 253 13.17 -22.14 -4.58
C ASP A 253 12.10 -21.34 -3.79
N PRO A 254 10.84 -21.29 -4.24
CA PRO A 254 9.78 -20.54 -3.55
C PRO A 254 9.55 -20.98 -2.10
N GLU A 255 9.79 -22.27 -1.80
CA GLU A 255 9.62 -22.83 -0.46
C GLU A 255 10.81 -22.57 0.46
N LYS A 256 11.96 -22.25 -0.12
CA LYS A 256 13.24 -22.11 0.60
C LYS A 256 13.93 -20.79 0.34
N GLU A 257 13.22 -19.76 -0.07
CA GLU A 257 13.81 -18.45 -0.35
C GLU A 257 14.56 -17.91 0.88
N CYS A 258 15.77 -17.40 0.66
CA CYS A 258 16.59 -16.83 1.71
C CYS A 258 16.02 -15.51 2.22
N HIS A 259 15.51 -15.48 3.44
CA HIS A 259 14.97 -14.27 4.08
C HIS A 259 16.05 -13.23 4.40
N PHE A 260 17.31 -13.64 4.62
CA PHE A 260 18.43 -12.72 4.93
C PHE A 260 18.90 -11.96 3.69
N PHE A 261 18.89 -12.61 2.53
CA PHE A 261 19.29 -12.00 1.26
C PHE A 261 18.31 -12.38 0.14
N PRO A 262 17.09 -11.84 0.15
CA PRO A 262 16.03 -12.26 -0.76
C PRO A 262 16.40 -11.96 -2.22
N LYS A 263 15.82 -12.73 -3.14
CA LYS A 263 15.96 -12.58 -4.59
C LYS A 263 15.66 -11.15 -5.04
N TRP A 264 14.55 -10.57 -4.57
CA TRP A 264 14.16 -9.20 -4.79
C TRP A 264 14.13 -8.40 -3.49
N LYS A 265 14.55 -7.15 -3.55
CA LYS A 265 14.50 -6.21 -2.43
C LYS A 265 14.09 -4.84 -2.91
N HIS A 266 13.15 -4.24 -2.20
CA HIS A 266 12.75 -2.85 -2.41
C HIS A 266 13.45 -1.93 -1.40
N THR A 267 13.61 -0.65 -1.74
CA THR A 267 14.09 0.34 -0.76
C THR A 267 13.05 0.57 0.33
N ALA A 268 13.53 0.89 1.53
CA ALA A 268 12.64 1.22 2.64
C ALA A 268 11.73 2.42 2.28
N GLY A 269 10.46 2.35 2.64
CA GLY A 269 9.48 3.39 2.33
C GLY A 269 8.90 3.35 0.91
N PHE A 270 9.45 2.58 0.00
CA PHE A 270 8.87 2.43 -1.34
C PHE A 270 7.56 1.62 -1.28
N GLN A 271 6.48 2.26 -1.69
CA GLN A 271 5.14 1.67 -1.71
C GLN A 271 4.81 1.24 -3.16
N LYS A 272 5.22 0.02 -3.51
CA LYS A 272 5.00 -0.54 -4.86
C LYS A 272 3.52 -0.57 -5.27
N GLU A 273 2.62 -0.67 -4.31
CA GLU A 273 1.17 -0.69 -4.52
C GLU A 273 0.61 0.64 -5.04
N ASN A 274 1.38 1.72 -4.89
CA ASN A 274 1.01 3.06 -5.35
C ASN A 274 1.61 3.43 -6.71
N CYS A 275 2.42 2.57 -7.30
CA CYS A 275 3.16 2.85 -8.51
C CYS A 275 2.92 1.76 -9.57
N LEU A 276 2.88 2.19 -10.83
CA LEU A 276 3.05 1.32 -11.99
C LEU A 276 4.45 1.58 -12.56
N TYR A 277 5.28 0.54 -12.69
CA TYR A 277 6.57 0.69 -13.35
C TYR A 277 6.39 1.11 -14.80
N ASN A 278 7.18 2.06 -15.27
CA ASN A 278 7.11 2.64 -16.62
C ASN A 278 5.87 3.50 -16.92
N TYR A 279 5.04 3.84 -15.93
CA TYR A 279 3.82 4.62 -16.22
C TYR A 279 4.12 6.00 -16.81
N TRP A 280 5.19 6.66 -16.34
CA TRP A 280 5.64 7.97 -16.81
C TRP A 280 5.85 8.04 -18.33
N TYR A 281 6.33 6.95 -18.94
CA TYR A 281 6.56 6.85 -20.38
C TYR A 281 5.35 6.23 -21.10
N ALA A 282 4.78 5.17 -20.55
CA ALA A 282 3.71 4.41 -21.19
C ALA A 282 2.38 5.19 -21.31
N LYS A 283 2.12 6.15 -20.40
CA LYS A 283 0.82 6.84 -20.31
C LYS A 283 0.39 7.50 -21.63
N GLU A 284 1.31 8.12 -22.37
CA GLU A 284 1.00 8.73 -23.65
C GLU A 284 0.68 7.69 -24.73
N HIS A 285 1.42 6.59 -24.75
CA HIS A 285 1.17 5.47 -25.68
C HIS A 285 -0.13 4.73 -25.35
N ILE A 286 -0.48 4.63 -24.05
CA ILE A 286 -1.77 4.08 -23.61
C ILE A 286 -2.91 4.99 -24.08
N LEU A 287 -2.79 6.31 -23.87
CA LEU A 287 -3.80 7.28 -24.29
C LEU A 287 -4.03 7.24 -25.81
N GLN A 288 -2.95 7.15 -26.58
CA GLN A 288 -3.02 7.09 -28.06
C GLN A 288 -3.63 5.79 -28.59
N SER A 289 -3.30 4.65 -27.95
CA SER A 289 -3.76 3.33 -28.41
C SER A 289 -5.06 2.87 -27.74
N GLY A 290 -5.46 3.46 -26.62
CA GLY A 290 -6.54 2.95 -25.77
C GLY A 290 -6.25 1.59 -25.13
N VAL A 291 -5.00 1.11 -25.20
CA VAL A 291 -4.58 -0.22 -24.72
C VAL A 291 -3.49 -0.09 -23.68
N VAL A 292 -3.63 -0.75 -22.55
CA VAL A 292 -2.55 -0.93 -21.57
C VAL A 292 -2.15 -2.39 -21.52
N VAL A 293 -0.84 -2.65 -21.50
CA VAL A 293 -0.27 -3.99 -21.32
C VAL A 293 0.23 -4.13 -19.90
N LEU A 294 -0.35 -5.06 -19.14
CA LEU A 294 0.03 -5.35 -17.76
C LEU A 294 0.96 -6.55 -17.69
N VAL A 295 2.08 -6.37 -17.03
CA VAL A 295 3.08 -7.42 -16.75
C VAL A 295 3.48 -7.41 -15.26
N GLU A 296 4.16 -8.45 -14.79
CA GLU A 296 4.54 -8.56 -13.38
C GLU A 296 5.80 -7.78 -13.02
N SER A 297 6.79 -7.79 -13.88
CA SER A 297 8.14 -7.30 -13.56
C SER A 297 8.67 -6.26 -14.55
N PRO A 298 9.64 -5.41 -14.11
CA PRO A 298 10.32 -4.47 -15.00
C PRO A 298 11.00 -5.14 -16.22
N GLY A 299 11.56 -6.33 -16.06
CA GLY A 299 12.17 -7.07 -17.15
C GLY A 299 11.20 -7.35 -18.31
N ASN A 300 9.97 -7.70 -17.96
CA ASN A 300 8.92 -7.93 -18.97
C ASN A 300 8.61 -6.65 -19.76
N VAL A 301 8.62 -5.47 -19.10
CA VAL A 301 8.46 -4.16 -19.77
C VAL A 301 9.59 -3.91 -20.75
N TRP A 302 10.84 -4.17 -20.36
CA TRP A 302 11.99 -3.94 -21.23
C TRP A 302 11.95 -4.84 -22.47
N ARG A 303 11.55 -6.10 -22.33
CA ARG A 303 11.41 -7.02 -23.46
C ARG A 303 10.32 -6.56 -24.43
N LEU A 304 9.20 -6.04 -23.91
CA LEU A 304 8.14 -5.45 -24.73
C LEU A 304 8.63 -4.18 -25.43
N GLU A 305 9.38 -3.34 -24.75
CA GLU A 305 10.00 -2.13 -25.30
C GLU A 305 10.95 -2.45 -26.47
N GLU A 306 11.82 -3.46 -26.33
CA GLU A 306 12.71 -3.93 -27.39
C GLU A 306 11.94 -4.42 -28.64
N ALA A 307 10.73 -4.96 -28.45
CA ALA A 307 9.83 -5.35 -29.54
C ALA A 307 9.02 -4.17 -30.10
N GLY A 308 9.21 -2.94 -29.59
CA GLY A 308 8.47 -1.75 -30.00
C GLY A 308 7.04 -1.71 -29.50
N ILE A 309 6.81 -2.22 -28.29
CA ILE A 309 5.55 -2.13 -27.53
C ILE A 309 5.78 -1.19 -26.34
N HIS A 310 5.27 0.05 -26.45
CA HIS A 310 5.61 1.15 -25.55
C HIS A 310 4.55 1.43 -24.48
N ASN A 311 3.40 0.80 -24.54
CA ASN A 311 2.25 0.96 -23.64
C ASN A 311 2.19 -0.10 -22.53
N ALA A 312 3.35 -0.68 -22.18
CA ALA A 312 3.48 -1.69 -21.13
C ALA A 312 3.85 -1.09 -19.77
N VAL A 313 3.20 -1.59 -18.71
CA VAL A 313 3.50 -1.23 -17.31
C VAL A 313 3.60 -2.48 -16.44
N ALA A 314 4.47 -2.45 -15.40
CA ALA A 314 4.55 -3.57 -14.45
C ALA A 314 3.92 -3.24 -13.10
N ILE A 315 3.25 -4.24 -12.50
CA ILE A 315 2.53 -4.15 -11.23
C ILE A 315 3.32 -4.70 -10.04
N PHE A 316 4.59 -5.06 -10.20
CA PHE A 316 5.50 -5.59 -9.17
C PHE A 316 5.01 -6.89 -8.50
N GLY A 317 4.50 -7.83 -9.27
CA GLY A 317 3.99 -9.13 -8.87
C GLY A 317 2.63 -9.41 -9.53
N ALA A 318 1.93 -10.48 -9.10
CA ALA A 318 0.69 -10.93 -9.73
C ALA A 318 -0.59 -10.23 -9.18
N HIS A 319 -0.46 -9.16 -8.38
CA HIS A 319 -1.60 -8.49 -7.75
C HIS A 319 -1.72 -7.03 -8.18
N LEU A 320 -2.84 -6.68 -8.80
CA LEU A 320 -3.18 -5.29 -9.11
C LEU A 320 -3.79 -4.61 -7.88
N GLY A 321 -3.05 -3.68 -7.29
CA GLY A 321 -3.50 -2.90 -6.14
C GLY A 321 -4.54 -1.82 -6.51
N PRO A 322 -5.35 -1.37 -5.53
CA PRO A 322 -6.36 -0.33 -5.78
C PRO A 322 -5.81 0.97 -6.36
N ASN A 323 -4.64 1.42 -5.88
CA ASN A 323 -4.02 2.65 -6.37
C ASN A 323 -3.39 2.47 -7.76
N GLN A 324 -2.81 1.30 -8.04
CA GLN A 324 -2.38 0.95 -9.40
C GLN A 324 -3.56 0.93 -10.38
N LYS A 325 -4.71 0.38 -9.95
CA LYS A 325 -5.94 0.42 -10.76
C LYS A 325 -6.39 1.85 -11.05
N LYS A 326 -6.35 2.77 -10.07
CA LYS A 326 -6.66 4.19 -10.29
C LYS A 326 -5.76 4.83 -11.36
N LEU A 327 -4.47 4.48 -11.40
CA LEU A 327 -3.56 4.94 -12.45
C LEU A 327 -4.02 4.44 -13.84
N ILE A 328 -4.44 3.18 -13.93
CA ILE A 328 -5.00 2.64 -15.17
C ILE A 328 -6.32 3.34 -15.52
N ASP A 329 -7.21 3.55 -14.54
CA ASP A 329 -8.50 4.23 -14.75
C ASP A 329 -8.33 5.66 -15.29
N SER A 330 -7.22 6.33 -14.95
CA SER A 330 -6.90 7.69 -15.42
C SER A 330 -6.02 7.73 -16.69
N SER A 331 -5.57 6.57 -17.18
CA SER A 331 -4.65 6.51 -18.34
C SER A 331 -5.29 6.67 -19.70
N GLY A 332 -6.63 6.63 -19.79
CA GLY A 332 -7.36 6.60 -21.06
C GLY A 332 -7.43 5.22 -21.71
N ALA A 333 -7.05 4.15 -21.01
CA ALA A 333 -7.18 2.79 -21.51
C ALA A 333 -8.65 2.34 -21.59
N PHE A 334 -9.03 1.62 -22.64
CA PHE A 334 -10.29 0.90 -22.82
C PHE A 334 -10.10 -0.62 -22.81
N SER A 335 -8.88 -1.04 -23.12
CA SER A 335 -8.48 -2.46 -23.15
C SER A 335 -7.28 -2.71 -22.29
N ILE A 336 -7.27 -3.84 -21.60
CA ILE A 336 -6.14 -4.35 -20.82
C ILE A 336 -5.69 -5.66 -21.45
N VAL A 337 -4.44 -5.73 -21.88
CA VAL A 337 -3.76 -6.97 -22.26
C VAL A 337 -2.95 -7.45 -21.09
N CYS A 338 -3.32 -8.57 -20.50
CA CYS A 338 -2.71 -9.10 -19.30
C CYS A 338 -1.71 -10.21 -19.66
N LEU A 339 -0.43 -9.95 -19.50
CA LEU A 339 0.70 -10.84 -19.81
C LEU A 339 1.47 -11.17 -18.52
N LEU A 340 0.77 -11.76 -17.53
CA LEU A 340 1.38 -12.22 -16.28
C LEU A 340 2.16 -13.52 -16.50
N ASP A 341 2.99 -13.87 -15.53
CA ASP A 341 3.84 -15.06 -15.59
C ASP A 341 3.00 -16.35 -15.73
N ASN A 342 3.50 -17.34 -16.45
CA ASN A 342 2.82 -18.62 -16.70
C ASN A 342 2.99 -19.60 -15.51
N ASP A 343 2.72 -19.12 -14.30
CA ASP A 343 2.73 -19.90 -13.08
C ASP A 343 1.37 -19.82 -12.34
N GLU A 344 1.25 -20.54 -11.24
CA GLU A 344 0.02 -20.56 -10.45
C GLU A 344 -0.34 -19.17 -9.88
N ALA A 345 0.66 -18.35 -9.53
CA ALA A 345 0.45 -17.00 -9.01
C ALA A 345 -0.08 -16.06 -10.09
N GLY A 346 0.50 -16.11 -11.30
CA GLY A 346 0.05 -15.34 -12.46
C GLY A 346 -1.37 -15.71 -12.89
N VAL A 347 -1.71 -17.01 -12.90
CA VAL A 347 -3.09 -17.47 -13.20
C VAL A 347 -4.09 -16.93 -12.17
N LYS A 348 -3.76 -17.02 -10.86
CA LYS A 348 -4.60 -16.46 -9.79
C LYS A 348 -4.72 -14.93 -9.89
N GLY A 349 -3.61 -14.26 -10.25
CA GLY A 349 -3.56 -12.83 -10.48
C GLY A 349 -4.45 -12.41 -11.63
N ALA A 350 -4.35 -13.08 -12.78
CA ALA A 350 -5.17 -12.83 -13.96
C ALA A 350 -6.67 -12.96 -13.66
N LYS A 351 -7.08 -13.98 -12.87
CA LYS A 351 -8.46 -14.12 -12.43
C LYS A 351 -8.93 -12.95 -11.59
N LYS A 352 -8.12 -12.48 -10.63
CA LYS A 352 -8.45 -11.31 -9.81
C LYS A 352 -8.54 -10.03 -10.63
N ILE A 353 -7.63 -9.82 -11.60
CA ILE A 353 -7.69 -8.68 -12.52
C ILE A 353 -8.98 -8.74 -13.34
N TYR A 354 -9.38 -9.92 -13.82
CA TYR A 354 -10.66 -10.09 -14.49
C TYR A 354 -11.83 -9.67 -13.60
N GLU A 355 -11.89 -10.13 -12.36
CA GLU A 355 -12.95 -9.80 -11.40
C GLU A 355 -13.00 -8.28 -11.11
N GLN A 356 -11.84 -7.61 -11.01
CA GLN A 356 -11.75 -6.19 -10.71
C GLN A 356 -12.05 -5.28 -11.91
N CYS A 357 -11.73 -5.72 -13.12
CA CYS A 357 -11.66 -4.84 -14.30
C CYS A 357 -12.69 -5.15 -15.38
N SER A 358 -13.31 -6.35 -15.41
CA SER A 358 -14.19 -6.79 -16.50
C SER A 358 -15.43 -5.93 -16.74
N LYS A 359 -15.86 -5.14 -15.76
CA LYS A 359 -17.02 -4.24 -15.88
C LYS A 359 -16.68 -2.92 -16.62
N MET A 360 -15.40 -2.57 -16.68
CA MET A 360 -14.94 -1.28 -17.22
C MET A 360 -14.05 -1.42 -18.46
N TYR A 361 -13.37 -2.55 -18.60
CA TYR A 361 -12.36 -2.77 -19.64
C TYR A 361 -12.66 -4.01 -20.48
N ARG A 362 -12.22 -3.98 -21.73
CA ARG A 362 -12.05 -5.20 -22.53
C ARG A 362 -10.75 -5.87 -22.08
N LEU A 363 -10.83 -7.13 -21.68
CA LEU A 363 -9.71 -7.88 -21.10
C LEU A 363 -9.25 -8.98 -22.04
N TYR A 364 -7.94 -9.04 -22.26
CA TYR A 364 -7.29 -10.03 -23.11
C TYR A 364 -6.20 -10.75 -22.32
N PHE A 365 -6.17 -12.06 -22.40
CA PHE A 365 -5.20 -12.94 -21.72
C PHE A 365 -4.50 -13.82 -22.76
N PRO A 366 -3.58 -13.27 -23.56
CA PRO A 366 -2.91 -14.05 -24.60
C PRO A 366 -2.05 -15.14 -23.99
N LYS A 367 -2.06 -16.31 -24.63
CA LYS A 367 -1.15 -17.39 -24.26
C LYS A 367 0.17 -17.20 -24.99
N PHE A 368 1.27 -17.43 -24.31
CA PHE A 368 2.62 -17.41 -24.88
C PHE A 368 3.42 -18.60 -24.33
N ASN A 369 4.43 -19.02 -25.09
CA ASN A 369 5.19 -20.24 -24.78
C ASN A 369 6.54 -19.89 -24.12
N ALA A 370 6.47 -19.30 -22.93
CA ALA A 370 7.62 -18.99 -22.08
C ALA A 370 7.12 -18.89 -20.64
N ASN A 371 8.02 -18.85 -19.68
CA ASN A 371 7.66 -18.69 -18.26
C ASN A 371 7.12 -17.29 -18.00
N ASP A 372 7.80 -16.29 -18.53
CA ASP A 372 7.37 -14.89 -18.56
C ASP A 372 7.77 -14.23 -19.89
N ILE A 373 7.32 -12.99 -20.12
CA ILE A 373 7.64 -12.24 -21.33
C ILE A 373 9.15 -11.91 -21.40
N GLY A 374 9.81 -11.70 -20.27
CA GLY A 374 11.24 -11.40 -20.20
C GLY A 374 12.13 -12.56 -20.68
N ASP A 375 11.64 -13.80 -20.59
CA ASP A 375 12.31 -15.01 -21.07
C ASP A 375 12.09 -15.25 -22.58
N MET A 376 11.20 -14.53 -23.25
CA MET A 376 11.03 -14.59 -24.69
C MET A 376 12.14 -13.81 -25.41
N ASN A 377 12.51 -14.25 -26.62
CA ASN A 377 13.33 -13.39 -27.48
C ASN A 377 12.47 -12.30 -28.16
N VAL A 378 13.11 -11.23 -28.60
CA VAL A 378 12.46 -10.07 -29.22
C VAL A 378 11.65 -10.45 -30.46
N ASP A 379 12.17 -11.35 -31.30
CA ASP A 379 11.50 -11.79 -32.53
C ASP A 379 10.18 -12.49 -32.21
N ASN A 380 10.14 -13.34 -31.19
CA ASN A 380 8.91 -14.00 -30.76
C ASN A 380 7.88 -13.00 -30.21
N VAL A 381 8.30 -12.03 -29.41
CA VAL A 381 7.40 -10.98 -28.93
C VAL A 381 6.85 -10.15 -30.10
N THR A 382 7.72 -9.79 -31.06
CA THR A 382 7.34 -9.03 -32.26
C THR A 382 6.37 -9.82 -33.17
N SER A 383 6.57 -11.13 -33.30
CA SER A 383 5.76 -11.95 -34.19
C SER A 383 4.43 -12.38 -33.60
N TYR A 384 4.35 -12.62 -32.29
CA TYR A 384 3.14 -13.20 -31.67
C TYR A 384 2.37 -12.22 -30.78
N ILE A 385 3.05 -11.33 -30.08
CA ILE A 385 2.40 -10.42 -29.10
C ILE A 385 2.07 -9.07 -29.74
N LYS A 386 3.03 -8.46 -30.44
CA LYS A 386 2.87 -7.12 -31.01
C LYS A 386 1.66 -7.00 -31.96
N PRO A 387 1.39 -7.95 -32.91
CA PRO A 387 0.26 -7.83 -33.81
C PRO A 387 -1.08 -7.75 -33.09
N LEU A 388 -1.25 -8.52 -32.01
CA LEU A 388 -2.46 -8.48 -31.19
C LEU A 388 -2.67 -7.10 -30.57
N ILE A 389 -1.61 -6.51 -30.00
CA ILE A 389 -1.69 -5.20 -29.34
C ILE A 389 -1.96 -4.10 -30.36
N THR A 390 -1.30 -4.15 -31.51
CA THR A 390 -1.50 -3.21 -32.62
C THR A 390 -2.94 -3.26 -33.13
N GLN A 391 -3.47 -4.46 -33.39
CA GLN A 391 -4.85 -4.65 -33.85
C GLN A 391 -5.87 -4.07 -32.88
N LEU A 392 -5.64 -4.24 -31.54
CA LEU A 392 -6.53 -3.67 -30.53
C LEU A 392 -6.49 -2.14 -30.53
N GLY A 393 -5.34 -1.52 -30.77
CA GLY A 393 -5.20 -0.07 -30.89
C GLY A 393 -5.83 0.48 -32.18
N GLU A 394 -5.76 -0.24 -33.28
CA GLU A 394 -6.42 0.14 -34.54
C GLU A 394 -7.95 0.15 -34.43
N VAL A 395 -8.53 -0.84 -33.73
CA VAL A 395 -9.98 -0.89 -33.46
C VAL A 395 -10.44 0.31 -32.63
N TYR A 396 -9.56 0.89 -31.85
CA TYR A 396 -9.89 2.08 -31.05
C TYR A 396 -9.85 3.37 -31.90
N ASN A 397 -8.93 3.48 -32.83
CA ASN A 397 -8.71 4.67 -33.63
C ASN A 397 -9.53 4.69 -34.97
N GLY A 398 -10.21 3.63 -35.32
CA GLY A 398 -11.10 3.50 -36.52
C GLY A 398 -12.53 3.67 -36.16
#